data_7050754d95156fe51fda9ebcca7dbea3
#
_entry.id   7050754d95156fe51fda9ebcca7dbea3
#
_cell.length_a   1.000
_cell.length_b   1.000
_cell.length_c   1.000
_cell.angle_alpha   90.00
_cell.angle_beta   90.00
_cell.angle_gamma   90.00
#
_symmetry.space_group_name_H-M   'P 1'
#
loop_
_entity.id
_entity.type
_entity.pdbx_description
1 polymer ?
#
loop_
_entity_poly.entity_id
_entity_poly.type
_entity_poly.pdbx_seq_one_letter_code
_entity_poly.pdbx_strand_id
1 'polypeptide(L)'
;MTQKERQERSRAEILQAAMEEFSVRDYNQVNMEGICSRHGISKGMMYHYYSGKDALFLLCVQHTFQQLEEYLLERMEQLEQKDPVEAMQEYFLLRESFFQENPQQ
;
A
#
# COMPACT_ATOMS: atom_id res chain seq x y z
N MET A 1 4.08 -21.94 14.99
CA MET A 1 3.30 -21.05 14.09
C MET A 1 2.00 -21.72 13.71
N THR A 2 0.88 -21.04 13.92
CA THR A 2 -0.44 -21.55 13.55
C THR A 2 -0.65 -21.46 12.03
N GLN A 3 -1.65 -22.18 11.54
CA GLN A 3 -2.01 -22.11 10.11
C GLN A 3 -2.43 -20.71 9.70
N LYS A 4 -3.15 -20.02 10.58
CA LYS A 4 -3.58 -18.63 10.33
C LYS A 4 -2.37 -17.70 10.18
N GLU A 5 -1.38 -17.83 11.06
CA GLU A 5 -0.15 -17.04 11.01
C GLU A 5 0.64 -17.31 9.73
N ARG A 6 0.71 -18.57 9.29
CA ARG A 6 1.36 -18.93 8.02
C ARG A 6 0.67 -18.30 6.83
N GLN A 7 -0.66 -18.28 6.81
CA GLN A 7 -1.44 -17.68 5.74
C GLN A 7 -1.23 -16.16 5.69
N GLU A 8 -1.26 -15.51 6.86
CA GLU A 8 -1.02 -14.08 6.94
C GLU A 8 0.38 -13.70 6.44
N ARG A 9 1.38 -14.52 6.81
CA ARG A 9 2.76 -14.33 6.36
C ARG A 9 2.89 -14.50 4.85
N SER A 10 2.26 -15.52 4.30
CA SER A 10 2.28 -15.77 2.86
C SER A 10 1.63 -14.64 2.08
N ARG A 11 0.50 -14.13 2.56
CA ARG A 11 -0.18 -13.00 1.93
C ARG A 11 0.65 -11.74 2.00
N ALA A 12 1.35 -11.50 3.13
CA ALA A 12 2.22 -10.36 3.30
C ALA A 12 3.40 -10.41 2.32
N GLU A 13 3.98 -11.58 2.11
CA GLU A 13 5.06 -11.78 1.15
C GLU A 13 4.60 -11.48 -0.28
N ILE A 14 3.42 -11.96 -0.63
CA ILE A 14 2.84 -11.72 -1.96
C ILE A 14 2.55 -10.22 -2.15
N LEU A 15 1.94 -9.58 -1.15
CA LEU A 15 1.64 -8.16 -1.21
C LEU A 15 2.90 -7.33 -1.42
N GLN A 16 3.94 -7.61 -0.66
CA GLN A 16 5.20 -6.87 -0.77
C GLN A 16 5.82 -7.05 -2.16
N ALA A 17 5.85 -8.28 -2.66
CA ALA A 17 6.37 -8.56 -4.00
C ALA A 17 5.56 -7.82 -5.07
N ALA A 18 4.24 -7.84 -4.96
CA ALA A 18 3.36 -7.16 -5.89
C ALA A 18 3.55 -5.64 -5.86
N MET A 19 3.64 -5.05 -4.68
CA MET A 19 3.88 -3.61 -4.53
C MET A 19 5.18 -3.20 -5.21
N GLU A 20 6.26 -3.97 -5.04
CA GLU A 20 7.53 -3.70 -5.69
C GLU A 20 7.41 -3.78 -7.21
N GLU A 21 6.76 -4.82 -7.73
CA GLU A 21 6.63 -5.01 -9.18
C GLU A 21 5.79 -3.92 -9.82
N PHE A 22 4.66 -3.55 -9.22
CA PHE A 22 3.81 -2.51 -9.77
C PHE A 22 4.39 -1.12 -9.60
N SER A 23 5.36 -0.93 -8.70
CA SER A 23 6.03 0.36 -8.53
C SER A 23 7.14 0.62 -9.57
N VAL A 24 7.72 -0.44 -10.13
CA VAL A 24 8.86 -0.31 -11.05
C VAL A 24 8.54 -0.66 -12.50
N ARG A 25 7.39 -1.30 -12.76
CA ARG A 25 6.99 -1.72 -14.10
C ARG A 25 5.59 -1.20 -14.42
N ASP A 26 5.34 -0.96 -15.69
CA ASP A 26 3.99 -0.66 -16.16
C ASP A 26 3.08 -1.86 -15.96
N TYR A 27 1.80 -1.61 -15.73
CA TYR A 27 0.82 -2.66 -15.49
C TYR A 27 0.89 -3.77 -16.55
N ASN A 28 1.04 -3.40 -17.82
CA ASN A 28 1.08 -4.37 -18.92
C ASN A 28 2.34 -5.23 -18.93
N GLN A 29 3.40 -4.78 -18.25
CA GLN A 29 4.67 -5.51 -18.15
C GLN A 29 4.71 -6.48 -16.97
N VAL A 30 3.84 -6.28 -15.99
CA VAL A 30 3.75 -7.16 -14.83
C VAL A 30 3.01 -8.44 -15.19
N ASN A 31 3.53 -9.58 -14.78
CA ASN A 31 2.83 -10.86 -14.90
C ASN A 31 3.10 -11.74 -13.68
N MET A 32 2.18 -12.65 -13.40
CA MET A 32 2.21 -13.49 -12.20
C MET A 32 3.47 -14.36 -12.15
N GLU A 33 3.89 -14.90 -13.28
CA GLU A 33 5.07 -15.77 -13.35
C GLU A 33 6.35 -15.00 -13.05
N GLY A 34 6.46 -13.78 -13.56
CA GLY A 34 7.59 -12.92 -13.29
C GLY A 34 7.72 -12.56 -11.82
N ILE A 35 6.59 -12.25 -11.17
CA ILE A 35 6.58 -11.97 -9.73
C ILE A 35 7.08 -13.19 -8.95
N CYS A 36 6.53 -14.36 -9.24
CA CYS A 36 6.92 -15.59 -8.57
C CYS A 36 8.42 -15.87 -8.74
N SER A 37 8.92 -15.74 -9.97
CA SER A 37 10.32 -16.01 -10.29
C SER A 37 11.27 -15.04 -9.59
N ARG A 38 10.98 -13.75 -9.64
CA ARG A 38 11.89 -12.74 -9.08
C ARG A 38 11.87 -12.67 -7.55
N HIS A 39 10.75 -13.04 -6.93
CA HIS A 39 10.58 -12.91 -5.48
C HIS A 39 10.58 -14.24 -4.73
N GLY A 40 10.86 -15.33 -5.43
CA GLY A 40 10.95 -16.65 -4.78
C GLY A 40 9.61 -17.16 -4.23
N ILE A 41 8.51 -16.81 -4.89
CA ILE A 41 7.17 -17.24 -4.50
C ILE A 41 6.74 -18.40 -5.41
N SER A 42 6.24 -19.48 -4.81
CA SER A 42 5.75 -20.60 -5.61
C SER A 42 4.47 -20.22 -6.35
N LYS A 43 4.32 -20.78 -7.56
CA LYS A 43 3.09 -20.59 -8.34
C LYS A 43 1.87 -21.12 -7.61
N GLY A 44 2.03 -22.26 -6.93
CA GLY A 44 0.95 -22.87 -6.14
C GLY A 44 0.45 -21.94 -5.04
N MET A 45 1.38 -21.32 -4.31
CA MET A 45 1.03 -20.36 -3.26
C MET A 45 0.35 -19.13 -3.87
N MET A 46 0.92 -18.56 -4.91
CA MET A 46 0.38 -17.37 -5.57
C MET A 46 -1.05 -17.59 -6.04
N TYR A 47 -1.29 -18.65 -6.81
CA TYR A 47 -2.62 -18.91 -7.37
C TYR A 47 -3.61 -19.47 -6.36
N HIS A 48 -3.13 -19.93 -5.21
CA HIS A 48 -4.01 -20.29 -4.09
C HIS A 48 -4.76 -19.05 -3.56
N TYR A 49 -4.09 -17.92 -3.51
CA TYR A 49 -4.65 -16.68 -2.95
C TYR A 49 -5.22 -15.71 -3.99
N TYR A 50 -4.63 -15.65 -5.18
CA TYR A 50 -4.99 -14.64 -6.19
C TYR A 50 -5.14 -15.29 -7.56
N SER A 51 -6.26 -15.04 -8.20
CA SER A 51 -6.61 -15.66 -9.48
C SER A 51 -5.79 -15.12 -10.67
N GLY A 52 -5.25 -13.92 -10.55
CA GLY A 52 -4.47 -13.32 -11.62
C GLY A 52 -4.01 -11.92 -11.28
N LYS A 53 -3.41 -11.28 -12.25
CA LYS A 53 -2.78 -9.96 -12.12
C LYS A 53 -3.77 -8.88 -11.66
N ASP A 54 -5.00 -8.91 -12.16
CA ASP A 54 -6.00 -7.90 -11.81
C ASP A 54 -6.37 -7.98 -10.32
N ALA A 55 -6.54 -9.19 -9.79
CA ALA A 55 -6.83 -9.40 -8.38
C ALA A 55 -5.67 -8.92 -7.52
N LEU A 56 -4.45 -9.17 -7.96
CA LEU A 56 -3.24 -8.75 -7.27
C LEU A 56 -3.08 -7.23 -7.28
N PHE A 57 -3.37 -6.59 -8.41
CA PHE A 57 -3.35 -5.14 -8.52
C PHE A 57 -4.38 -4.49 -7.59
N LEU A 58 -5.60 -5.05 -7.55
CA LEU A 58 -6.65 -4.56 -6.65
C LEU A 58 -6.21 -4.65 -5.18
N LEU A 59 -5.54 -5.73 -4.80
CA LEU A 59 -4.98 -5.86 -3.45
C LEU A 59 -4.03 -4.71 -3.13
N CYS A 60 -3.14 -4.37 -4.06
CA CYS A 60 -2.18 -3.27 -3.89
C CYS A 60 -2.89 -1.92 -3.75
N VAL A 61 -3.92 -1.69 -4.55
CA VAL A 61 -4.73 -0.47 -4.48
C VAL A 61 -5.42 -0.36 -3.13
N GLN A 62 -6.06 -1.44 -2.66
CA GLN A 62 -6.72 -1.46 -1.37
C GLN A 62 -5.75 -1.20 -0.21
N HIS A 63 -4.57 -1.81 -0.28
CA HIS A 63 -3.53 -1.61 0.72
C HIS A 63 -3.06 -0.15 0.76
N THR A 64 -2.87 0.45 -0.40
CA THR A 64 -2.43 1.85 -0.52
C THR A 64 -3.48 2.80 0.07
N PHE A 65 -4.75 2.58 -0.22
CA PHE A 65 -5.82 3.39 0.36
C PHE A 65 -5.93 3.21 1.87
N GLN A 66 -5.72 2.00 2.37
CA GLN A 66 -5.73 1.72 3.80
C GLN A 66 -4.61 2.48 4.51
N GLN A 67 -3.42 2.48 3.94
CA GLN A 67 -2.28 3.23 4.49
C GLN A 67 -2.55 4.73 4.50
N LEU A 68 -3.16 5.26 3.44
CA LEU A 68 -3.52 6.67 3.37
C LEU A 68 -4.56 7.02 4.45
N GLU A 69 -5.57 6.18 4.63
CA GLU A 69 -6.59 6.37 5.66
C GLU A 69 -5.97 6.41 7.06
N GLU A 70 -5.10 5.46 7.37
CA GLU A 70 -4.40 5.42 8.65
C GLU A 70 -3.57 6.67 8.88
N TYR A 71 -2.86 7.12 7.85
CA TYR A 71 -2.06 8.34 7.91
C TYR A 71 -2.93 9.57 8.21
N LEU A 72 -4.07 9.70 7.52
CA LEU A 72 -4.98 10.83 7.73
C LEU A 72 -5.63 10.81 9.12
N LEU A 73 -6.03 9.63 9.59
CA LEU A 73 -6.61 9.50 10.94
C LEU A 73 -5.60 9.88 12.02
N GLU A 74 -4.36 9.46 11.87
CA GLU A 74 -3.29 9.81 12.79
C GLU A 74 -3.06 11.33 12.86
N ARG A 75 -3.09 11.98 11.68
CA ARG A 75 -2.95 13.44 11.59
C ARG A 75 -4.14 14.16 12.22
N MET A 76 -5.34 13.66 12.02
CA MET A 76 -6.55 14.21 12.64
C MET A 76 -6.50 14.12 14.16
N GLU A 77 -6.04 13.00 14.71
CA GLU A 77 -5.87 12.85 16.15
C GLU A 77 -4.88 13.89 16.71
N GLN A 78 -3.78 14.12 16.01
CA GLN A 78 -2.81 15.12 16.40
C GLN A 78 -3.41 16.53 16.40
N LEU A 79 -4.27 16.84 15.43
CA LEU A 79 -4.95 18.13 15.37
C LEU A 79 -5.95 18.31 16.50
N GLU A 80 -6.68 17.26 16.86
CA GLU A 80 -7.65 17.29 17.97
C GLU A 80 -7.02 17.55 19.33
N GLN A 81 -5.74 17.17 19.49
CA GLN A 81 -5.01 17.36 20.75
C GLN A 81 -4.45 18.79 20.90
N LYS A 82 -4.62 19.63 19.89
CA LYS A 82 -4.06 20.99 19.88
C LYS A 82 -5.15 22.03 20.11
N ASP A 83 -4.70 23.21 20.55
CA ASP A 83 -5.48 24.44 20.56
C ASP A 83 -6.03 24.67 19.13
N PRO A 84 -7.29 25.12 18.97
CA PRO A 84 -7.90 25.31 17.65
C PRO A 84 -7.09 26.16 16.68
N VAL A 85 -6.41 27.19 17.18
CA VAL A 85 -5.57 28.06 16.33
C VAL A 85 -4.33 27.30 15.84
N GLU A 86 -3.68 26.56 16.75
CA GLU A 86 -2.52 25.74 16.39
C GLU A 86 -2.91 24.62 15.39
N ALA A 87 -4.06 24.00 15.61
CA ALA A 87 -4.57 22.95 14.73
C ALA A 87 -4.80 23.49 13.32
N MET A 88 -5.39 24.69 13.22
CA MET A 88 -5.63 25.32 11.94
C MET A 88 -4.33 25.69 11.23
N GLN A 89 -3.36 26.26 11.97
CA GLN A 89 -2.05 26.60 11.43
C GLN A 89 -1.33 25.35 10.88
N GLU A 90 -1.38 24.26 11.63
CA GLU A 90 -0.75 23.01 11.21
C GLU A 90 -1.42 22.44 9.95
N TYR A 91 -2.75 22.54 9.86
CA TYR A 91 -3.48 22.13 8.65
C TYR A 91 -2.98 22.88 7.42
N PHE A 92 -2.83 24.20 7.51
CA PHE A 92 -2.33 25.00 6.41
C PHE A 92 -0.89 24.65 6.03
N LEU A 93 -0.03 24.37 7.02
CA LEU A 93 1.36 23.96 6.77
C LEU A 93 1.42 22.60 6.06
N LEU A 94 0.62 21.65 6.46
CA LEU A 94 0.54 20.34 5.81
C LEU A 94 0.07 20.45 4.36
N ARG A 95 -0.90 21.32 4.12
CA ARG A 95 -1.40 21.58 2.77
C ARG A 95 -0.32 22.18 1.88
N GLU A 96 0.41 23.16 2.37
CA GLU A 96 1.54 23.76 1.63
C GLU A 96 2.62 22.73 1.32
N SER A 97 2.98 21.92 2.29
CA SER A 97 3.97 20.86 2.13
C SER A 97 3.57 19.88 1.05
N PHE A 98 2.31 19.47 1.02
CA PHE A 98 1.78 18.58 0.01
C PHE A 98 1.87 19.21 -1.39
N PHE A 99 1.49 20.48 -1.53
CA PHE A 99 1.55 21.16 -2.83
C PHE A 99 2.98 21.40 -3.30
N GLN A 100 3.93 21.60 -2.38
CA GLN A 100 5.34 21.76 -2.73
C GLN A 100 5.94 20.42 -3.21
N GLU A 101 5.54 19.31 -2.62
CA GLU A 101 5.98 17.98 -3.02
C GLU A 101 5.32 17.50 -4.31
N ASN A 102 4.12 18.00 -4.61
CA ASN A 102 3.32 17.61 -5.78
C ASN A 102 2.84 18.85 -6.56
N PRO A 103 3.76 19.63 -7.14
CA PRO A 103 3.41 20.93 -7.73
C PRO A 103 2.50 20.84 -8.96
N GLN A 104 2.31 19.67 -9.54
CA GLN A 104 1.48 19.46 -10.72
C GLN A 104 0.05 19.01 -10.40
N GLN A 105 -0.27 18.87 -9.14
CA GLN A 105 -1.61 18.44 -8.72
C GLN A 105 -2.48 19.63 -8.24
#